data_1712c5bb20349c11111e08777ef2ca57
#
_entry.id   1712c5bb20349c11111e08777ef2ca57
#
_cell.length_a   1.000
_cell.length_b   1.000
_cell.length_c   1.000
_cell.angle_alpha   90.00
_cell.angle_beta   90.00
_cell.angle_gamma   90.00
#
_symmetry.space_group_name_H-M   'P 1'
#
loop_
_entity.id
_entity.type
_entity.pdbx_description
1 polymer ?
#
loop_
_entity_poly.entity_id
_entity_poly.type
_entity_poly.pdbx_seq_one_letter_code
_entity_poly.pdbx_strand_id
1 'polypeptide(L)'
;MKYFHRTHLPPDQVLTGAGQFLGGFLTPGKQEPRRRQFAGTIGRIVVTVQAEGGHYTLVTVETDQPGESEADKLAKRFLTKVHTIAEPAHRPIGAY
;
A
#
# COMPACT_ATOMS: atom_id res chain seq x y z
N MET A 1 2.97 -10.26 -7.59
CA MET A 1 3.65 -10.21 -6.27
C MET A 1 2.68 -9.73 -5.21
N LYS A 2 2.86 -10.20 -3.99
CA LYS A 2 1.94 -9.90 -2.88
C LYS A 2 2.76 -9.67 -1.62
N TYR A 3 2.51 -8.57 -0.94
CA TYR A 3 3.25 -8.18 0.26
C TYR A 3 2.30 -7.90 1.40
N PHE A 4 2.74 -8.19 2.62
CA PHE A 4 2.00 -7.95 3.85
C PHE A 4 2.79 -7.02 4.76
N HIS A 5 2.07 -6.13 5.43
CA HIS A 5 2.69 -5.20 6.37
C HIS A 5 1.69 -4.90 7.50
N ARG A 6 2.16 -4.93 8.75
CA ARG A 6 1.35 -4.54 9.89
C ARG A 6 1.72 -3.15 10.35
N THR A 7 0.72 -2.33 10.61
CA THR A 7 0.92 -0.95 11.04
C THR A 7 -0.06 -0.58 12.16
N HIS A 8 0.30 0.42 12.95
CA HIS A 8 -0.60 0.99 13.95
C HIS A 8 -1.63 1.94 13.34
N LEU A 9 -1.46 2.37 12.11
CA LEU A 9 -2.39 3.29 11.47
C LEU A 9 -3.77 2.66 11.34
N PRO A 10 -4.85 3.43 11.60
CA PRO A 10 -6.19 2.91 11.34
C PRO A 10 -6.36 2.54 9.86
N PRO A 11 -7.22 1.54 9.56
CA PRO A 11 -7.42 1.12 8.17
C PRO A 11 -7.77 2.25 7.21
N ASP A 12 -8.64 3.17 7.62
CA ASP A 12 -9.06 4.28 6.75
C ASP A 12 -7.90 5.21 6.42
N GLN A 13 -6.99 5.42 7.37
CA GLN A 13 -5.83 6.26 7.15
C GLN A 13 -4.86 5.63 6.15
N VAL A 14 -4.71 4.30 6.20
CA VAL A 14 -3.90 3.57 5.21
C VAL A 14 -4.50 3.74 3.82
N LEU A 15 -5.82 3.60 3.70
CA LEU A 15 -6.50 3.73 2.40
C LEU A 15 -6.44 5.16 1.86
N THR A 16 -6.56 6.16 2.73
CA THR A 16 -6.37 7.56 2.35
C THR A 16 -4.96 7.78 1.82
N GLY A 17 -3.96 7.24 2.53
CA GLY A 17 -2.57 7.30 2.09
C GLY A 17 -2.34 6.62 0.75
N ALA A 18 -3.01 5.48 0.51
CA ALA A 18 -2.93 4.79 -0.77
C ALA A 18 -3.46 5.68 -1.90
N GLY A 19 -4.61 6.31 -1.70
CA GLY A 19 -5.18 7.22 -2.69
C GLY A 19 -4.26 8.39 -2.99
N GLN A 20 -3.67 8.98 -1.96
CA GLN A 20 -2.76 10.12 -2.12
C GLN A 20 -1.46 9.72 -2.81
N PHE A 21 -0.87 8.61 -2.44
CA PHE A 21 0.41 8.18 -2.99
C PHE A 21 0.26 7.50 -4.34
N LEU A 22 -0.53 6.42 -4.40
CA LEU A 22 -0.68 5.63 -5.63
C LEU A 22 -1.48 6.38 -6.68
N GLY A 23 -2.44 7.19 -6.27
CA GLY A 23 -3.23 8.02 -7.18
C GLY A 23 -2.40 9.06 -7.95
N GLY A 24 -1.19 9.35 -7.48
CA GLY A 24 -0.26 10.23 -8.20
C GLY A 24 0.47 9.53 -9.35
N PHE A 25 0.46 8.20 -9.39
CA PHE A 25 1.15 7.40 -10.40
C PHE A 25 0.18 6.58 -11.24
N LEU A 26 -0.94 6.18 -10.67
CA LEU A 26 -1.91 5.28 -11.29
C LEU A 26 -3.30 5.89 -11.21
N THR A 27 -4.20 5.39 -12.04
CA THR A 27 -5.60 5.81 -12.03
C THR A 27 -6.37 4.97 -11.02
N PRO A 28 -7.07 5.60 -10.05
CA PRO A 28 -7.92 4.87 -9.13
C PRO A 28 -9.04 4.13 -9.88
N GLY A 29 -9.22 2.86 -9.54
CA GLY A 29 -10.31 2.05 -10.07
C GLY A 29 -11.39 1.84 -9.02
N LYS A 30 -11.76 0.57 -8.80
CA LYS A 30 -12.81 0.23 -7.86
C LYS A 30 -12.43 0.60 -6.43
N GLN A 31 -13.35 1.27 -5.74
CA GLN A 31 -13.16 1.74 -4.37
C GLN A 31 -14.17 1.03 -3.46
N GLU A 32 -13.68 0.13 -2.61
CA GLU A 32 -14.48 -0.56 -1.62
C GLU A 32 -14.05 -0.13 -0.21
N PRO A 33 -14.86 -0.37 0.83
CA PRO A 33 -14.52 0.12 2.19
C PRO A 33 -13.16 -0.36 2.72
N ARG A 34 -12.70 -1.53 2.30
CA ARG A 34 -11.43 -2.09 2.78
C ARG A 34 -10.47 -2.45 1.65
N ARG A 35 -10.77 -2.02 0.43
CA ARG A 35 -9.99 -2.41 -0.75
C ARG A 35 -10.00 -1.29 -1.77
N ARG A 36 -8.82 -0.96 -2.30
CA ARG A 36 -8.66 0.07 -3.32
C ARG A 36 -7.84 -0.49 -4.47
N GLN A 37 -8.28 -0.25 -5.70
CA GLN A 37 -7.59 -0.68 -6.90
C GLN A 37 -7.04 0.52 -7.64
N PHE A 38 -5.85 0.33 -8.20
CA PHE A 38 -5.18 1.34 -9.01
C PHE A 38 -4.61 0.65 -10.24
N ALA A 39 -4.67 1.29 -11.39
CA ALA A 39 -4.17 0.71 -12.63
C ALA A 39 -3.56 1.78 -13.53
N GLY A 40 -2.64 1.35 -14.37
CA GLY A 40 -2.00 2.21 -15.35
C GLY A 40 -1.15 1.39 -16.31
N THR A 41 -0.30 2.06 -17.08
CA THR A 41 0.53 1.40 -18.08
C THR A 41 1.51 0.41 -17.47
N ILE A 42 1.92 0.62 -16.22
CA ILE A 42 2.88 -0.27 -15.55
C ILE A 42 2.23 -1.50 -14.92
N GLY A 43 0.90 -1.55 -14.84
CA GLY A 43 0.18 -2.68 -14.28
C GLY A 43 -0.88 -2.24 -13.27
N ARG A 44 -1.32 -3.18 -12.44
CA ARG A 44 -2.35 -2.98 -11.44
C ARG A 44 -1.78 -3.16 -10.04
N ILE A 45 -2.23 -2.33 -9.11
CA ILE A 45 -1.92 -2.48 -7.68
C ILE A 45 -3.24 -2.48 -6.91
N VAL A 46 -3.39 -3.44 -6.00
CA VAL A 46 -4.56 -3.55 -5.12
C VAL A 46 -4.09 -3.46 -3.69
N VAL A 47 -4.68 -2.54 -2.93
CA VAL A 47 -4.41 -2.38 -1.50
C VAL A 47 -5.64 -2.84 -0.72
N THR A 48 -5.44 -3.81 0.16
CA THR A 48 -6.48 -4.32 1.05
C THR A 48 -6.04 -4.09 2.49
N VAL A 49 -6.97 -3.68 3.35
CA VAL A 49 -6.69 -3.47 4.76
C VAL A 49 -7.64 -4.29 5.62
N GLN A 50 -7.14 -4.78 6.75
CA GLN A 50 -7.90 -5.58 7.69
C GLN A 50 -7.45 -5.25 9.10
N ALA A 51 -8.41 -4.96 9.98
CA ALA A 51 -8.10 -4.74 11.39
C ALA A 51 -7.75 -6.08 12.04
N GLU A 52 -6.66 -6.11 12.82
CA GLU A 52 -6.23 -7.28 13.56
C GLU A 52 -6.14 -7.00 15.04
N GLY A 53 -6.93 -7.72 15.85
CA GLY A 53 -6.85 -7.66 17.30
C GLY A 53 -7.11 -6.29 17.92
N GLY A 54 -7.65 -5.34 17.18
CA GLY A 54 -7.94 -4.00 17.67
C GLY A 54 -6.72 -3.10 17.82
N HIS A 55 -5.51 -3.61 17.56
CA HIS A 55 -4.27 -2.86 17.75
C HIS A 55 -3.52 -2.59 16.44
N TYR A 56 -3.71 -3.42 15.44
CA TYR A 56 -2.96 -3.35 14.20
C TYR A 56 -3.89 -3.39 13.01
N THR A 57 -3.38 -2.85 11.91
CA THR A 57 -3.98 -3.00 10.59
C THR A 57 -3.04 -3.86 9.76
N LEU A 58 -3.56 -4.94 9.18
CA LEU A 58 -2.83 -5.71 8.18
C LEU A 58 -3.07 -5.07 6.82
N VAL A 59 -1.98 -4.63 6.20
CA VAL A 59 -2.02 -4.05 4.85
C VAL A 59 -1.50 -5.11 3.89
N THR A 60 -2.30 -5.44 2.89
CA THR A 60 -1.89 -6.34 1.82
C THR A 60 -1.80 -5.53 0.54
N VAL A 61 -0.66 -5.59 -0.14
CA VAL A 61 -0.46 -4.91 -1.42
C VAL A 61 -0.13 -5.96 -2.46
N GLU A 62 -0.93 -6.00 -3.51
CA GLU A 62 -0.82 -7.00 -4.55
C GLU A 62 -0.70 -6.34 -5.91
N THR A 63 0.21 -6.84 -6.75
CA THR A 63 0.35 -6.40 -8.13
C THR A 63 0.28 -7.59 -9.06
N ASP A 64 -0.22 -7.36 -10.28
CA ASP A 64 -0.29 -8.37 -11.33
C ASP A 64 1.03 -8.52 -12.12
N GLN A 65 2.07 -7.81 -11.69
CA GLN A 65 3.37 -7.82 -12.35
C GLN A 65 4.41 -8.60 -11.54
N PRO A 66 5.49 -9.07 -12.21
CA PRO A 66 6.53 -9.82 -11.51
C PRO A 66 7.38 -8.91 -10.60
N GLY A 67 8.19 -9.56 -9.76
CA GLY A 67 9.16 -8.85 -8.93
C GLY A 67 10.12 -8.02 -9.76
N GLU A 68 10.56 -6.89 -9.21
CA GLU A 68 11.45 -5.92 -9.84
C GLU A 68 10.82 -5.14 -11.01
N SER A 69 9.54 -5.34 -11.30
CA SER A 69 8.80 -4.52 -12.26
C SER A 69 8.55 -3.12 -11.67
N GLU A 70 8.14 -2.17 -12.51
CA GLU A 70 7.80 -0.83 -12.05
C GLU A 70 6.64 -0.86 -11.06
N ALA A 71 5.62 -1.69 -11.32
CA ALA A 71 4.49 -1.83 -10.40
C ALA A 71 4.94 -2.44 -9.07
N ASP A 72 5.82 -3.42 -9.09
CA ASP A 72 6.35 -4.04 -7.89
C ASP A 72 7.13 -3.04 -7.04
N LYS A 73 8.00 -2.25 -7.68
CA LYS A 73 8.76 -1.21 -6.99
C LYS A 73 7.85 -0.16 -6.37
N LEU A 74 6.79 0.23 -7.09
CA LEU A 74 5.83 1.20 -6.58
C LEU A 74 5.05 0.65 -5.39
N ALA A 75 4.67 -0.64 -5.44
CA ALA A 75 4.01 -1.30 -4.31
C ALA A 75 4.89 -1.27 -3.06
N LYS A 76 6.17 -1.57 -3.22
CA LYS A 76 7.13 -1.54 -2.11
C LYS A 76 7.32 -0.13 -1.58
N ARG A 77 7.38 0.87 -2.45
CA ARG A 77 7.48 2.29 -2.05
C ARG A 77 6.27 2.72 -1.25
N PHE A 78 5.07 2.25 -1.61
CA PHE A 78 3.87 2.53 -0.85
C PHE A 78 3.98 1.98 0.58
N LEU A 79 4.45 0.74 0.74
CA LEU A 79 4.62 0.15 2.08
C LEU A 79 5.66 0.91 2.90
N THR A 80 6.72 1.37 2.28
CA THR A 80 7.71 2.24 2.93
C THR A 80 7.05 3.54 3.38
N LYS A 81 6.17 4.11 2.55
CA LYS A 81 5.43 5.32 2.89
C LYS A 81 4.52 5.11 4.10
N VAL A 82 3.81 3.97 4.14
CA VAL A 82 2.96 3.61 5.28
C VAL A 82 3.80 3.55 6.56
N HIS A 83 4.96 2.90 6.52
CA HIS A 83 5.85 2.83 7.67
C HIS A 83 6.31 4.21 8.12
N THR A 84 6.66 5.07 7.20
CA THR A 84 7.11 6.43 7.50
C THR A 84 6.01 7.27 8.15
N ILE A 85 4.76 7.12 7.70
CA ILE A 85 3.62 7.83 8.29
C ILE A 85 3.36 7.33 9.71
N ALA A 86 3.44 6.02 9.92
CA ALA A 86 3.20 5.41 11.24
C ALA A 86 4.29 5.78 12.24
N GLU A 87 5.55 5.88 11.78
CA GLU A 87 6.70 6.17 12.63
C GLU A 87 7.58 7.24 11.99
N PRO A 88 7.18 8.52 12.10
CA PRO A 88 7.88 9.61 11.40
C PRO A 88 9.36 9.76 11.77
N ALA A 89 9.74 9.38 12.99
CA ALA A 89 11.13 9.48 13.44
C ALA A 89 12.00 8.33 12.94
N HIS A 90 11.39 7.29 12.37
CA HIS A 90 12.08 6.09 11.91
C HIS A 90 12.27 6.15 10.40
N ARG A 91 13.49 6.05 9.94
CA ARG A 91 13.80 6.05 8.51
C ARG A 91 14.13 4.63 8.07
N PRO A 92 13.25 3.97 7.32
CA PRO A 92 13.53 2.63 6.85
C PRO A 92 14.70 2.64 5.87
N ILE A 93 15.60 1.67 6.05
CA ILE A 93 16.74 1.45 5.17
C ILE A 93 16.53 0.12 4.49
N GLY A 94 16.70 0.07 3.18
CA GLY A 94 16.47 -1.14 2.44
C GLY A 94 14.97 -1.43 2.35
N ALA A 95 14.31 -0.80 1.43
CA ALA A 95 12.86 -0.94 1.23
C ALA A 95 12.42 -2.40 1.10
N TYR A 96 11.15 -2.60 1.25
CA TYR A 96 10.49 -3.90 1.11
C TYR A 96 10.83 -4.60 -0.20
#